data_c50ca5e92d2624d7c9f9d783492ef652
#
_entry.id   c50ca5e92d2624d7c9f9d783492ef652
#
_cell.length_a   1.000
_cell.length_b   1.000
_cell.length_c   1.000
_cell.angle_alpha   90.00
_cell.angle_beta   90.00
_cell.angle_gamma   90.00
#
_symmetry.space_group_name_H-M   'P 1'
#
loop_
_entity.id
_entity.type
_entity.pdbx_description
1 polymer ?
#
loop_
_entity_poly.entity_id
_entity_poly.type
_entity_poly.pdbx_seq_one_letter_code
_entity_poly.pdbx_strand_id
1 'polypeptide(L)'
;MQQAMAEREQAINVLQQYETRLEAFIAQAPDPSLIDTNPGEYLRQQAAYQNLQQQYQQAQQQRMQLMQAQEQDMYQQQAAVLEEESQKLVTEIPAWKDEKTATKEKSEIKDYLKGLGYTDDALARVQDHREVLLVRKAMLYDRLTEQGRTGKAKAQNKPPRVERPGARRANQKGAKAYDSLKRTG
;
A
#
# COMPACT_ATOMS: atom_id res chain seq x y z
N MET A 1 -15.85 16.12 -6.54
CA MET A 1 -15.66 14.67 -6.58
C MET A 1 -16.65 13.94 -5.68
N GLN A 2 -16.79 14.24 -4.39
CA GLN A 2 -17.78 13.62 -3.48
C GLN A 2 -19.23 13.73 -3.97
N GLN A 3 -19.61 14.88 -4.54
CA GLN A 3 -20.96 15.09 -5.08
C GLN A 3 -21.24 14.14 -6.27
N ALA A 4 -20.29 13.98 -7.20
CA ALA A 4 -20.44 13.06 -8.33
C ALA A 4 -20.54 11.58 -7.89
N MET A 5 -19.87 11.20 -6.81
CA MET A 5 -20.01 9.86 -6.22
C MET A 5 -21.39 9.66 -5.62
N ALA A 6 -21.90 10.64 -4.87
CA ALA A 6 -23.23 10.58 -4.27
C ALA A 6 -24.34 10.53 -5.33
N GLU A 7 -24.23 11.33 -6.39
CA GLU A 7 -25.16 11.30 -7.52
C GLU A 7 -25.15 9.95 -8.24
N ARG A 8 -23.98 9.34 -8.42
CA ARG A 8 -23.86 8.01 -9.05
C ARG A 8 -24.45 6.92 -8.16
N GLU A 9 -24.22 6.97 -6.86
CA GLU A 9 -24.80 6.03 -5.90
C GLU A 9 -26.33 6.13 -5.89
N GLN A 10 -26.88 7.33 -5.92
CA GLN A 10 -28.33 7.54 -6.08
C GLN A 10 -28.85 6.95 -7.39
N ALA A 11 -28.16 7.16 -8.51
CA ALA A 11 -28.55 6.60 -9.80
C ALA A 11 -28.53 5.06 -9.79
N ILE A 12 -27.53 4.45 -9.18
CA ILE A 12 -27.46 2.98 -9.01
C ILE A 12 -28.65 2.47 -8.19
N ASN A 13 -28.97 3.13 -7.08
CA ASN A 13 -30.11 2.75 -6.22
C ASN A 13 -31.44 2.89 -6.96
N VAL A 14 -31.63 3.95 -7.75
CA VAL A 14 -32.84 4.14 -8.56
C VAL A 14 -32.98 3.05 -9.62
N LEU A 15 -31.89 2.73 -10.33
CA LEU A 15 -31.88 1.66 -11.32
C LEU A 15 -32.19 0.30 -10.69
N GLN A 16 -31.64 0.00 -9.52
CA GLN A 16 -31.92 -1.25 -8.80
C GLN A 16 -33.41 -1.35 -8.41
N GLN A 17 -34.01 -0.27 -7.91
CA GLN A 17 -35.45 -0.25 -7.64
C GLN A 17 -36.29 -0.42 -8.90
N TYR A 18 -35.84 0.18 -10.01
CA TYR A 18 -36.51 0.03 -11.30
C TYR A 18 -36.42 -1.41 -11.83
N GLU A 19 -35.25 -2.02 -11.76
CA GLU A 19 -35.04 -3.45 -12.09
C GLU A 19 -35.98 -4.37 -11.27
N THR A 20 -36.06 -4.14 -9.96
CA THR A 20 -36.97 -4.94 -9.08
C THR A 20 -38.42 -4.83 -9.49
N ARG A 21 -38.87 -3.63 -9.91
CA ARG A 21 -40.25 -3.44 -10.40
C ARG A 21 -40.47 -4.15 -11.71
N LEU A 22 -39.53 -4.03 -12.65
CA LEU A 22 -39.60 -4.70 -13.95
C LEU A 22 -39.60 -6.22 -13.80
N GLU A 23 -38.78 -6.75 -12.89
CA GLU A 23 -38.72 -8.17 -12.59
C GLU A 23 -40.07 -8.72 -12.09
N ALA A 24 -40.79 -7.98 -11.24
CA ALA A 24 -42.10 -8.36 -10.79
C ALA A 24 -43.14 -8.44 -11.94
N PHE A 25 -43.01 -7.57 -12.96
CA PHE A 25 -43.85 -7.63 -14.16
C PHE A 25 -43.43 -8.75 -15.11
N ILE A 26 -42.13 -8.96 -15.30
CA ILE A 26 -41.58 -10.02 -16.13
C ILE A 26 -41.91 -11.41 -15.57
N ALA A 27 -42.09 -11.56 -14.27
CA ALA A 27 -42.52 -12.80 -13.65
C ALA A 27 -43.94 -13.26 -14.12
N GLN A 28 -44.70 -12.35 -14.70
CA GLN A 28 -46.04 -12.62 -15.26
C GLN A 28 -45.92 -12.78 -16.79
N ALA A 29 -45.52 -13.98 -17.23
CA ALA A 29 -45.49 -14.29 -18.66
C ALA A 29 -46.89 -14.26 -19.29
N PRO A 30 -47.01 -13.94 -20.60
CA PRO A 30 -48.29 -14.01 -21.33
C PRO A 30 -48.95 -15.35 -21.22
N ASP A 31 -50.28 -15.37 -21.02
CA ASP A 31 -51.04 -16.63 -20.89
C ASP A 31 -51.11 -17.37 -22.23
N PRO A 32 -50.52 -18.57 -22.31
CA PRO A 32 -50.55 -19.36 -23.54
C PRO A 32 -51.95 -19.75 -24.02
N SER A 33 -52.95 -19.79 -23.13
CA SER A 33 -54.35 -20.12 -23.49
C SER A 33 -55.00 -19.09 -24.42
N LEU A 34 -54.44 -17.87 -24.43
CA LEU A 34 -54.89 -16.80 -25.31
C LEU A 34 -54.55 -17.05 -26.79
N ILE A 35 -53.60 -17.96 -27.10
CA ILE A 35 -53.26 -18.29 -28.49
C ILE A 35 -54.45 -18.79 -29.24
N ASP A 36 -55.28 -19.66 -28.60
CA ASP A 36 -56.44 -20.29 -29.22
C ASP A 36 -57.70 -19.46 -29.03
N THR A 37 -57.82 -18.72 -27.88
CA THR A 37 -59.07 -18.02 -27.52
C THR A 37 -59.08 -16.57 -27.99
N ASN A 38 -57.95 -15.87 -27.95
CA ASN A 38 -57.81 -14.48 -28.36
C ASN A 38 -56.38 -14.16 -28.84
N PRO A 39 -56.01 -14.59 -30.08
CA PRO A 39 -54.63 -14.41 -30.61
C PRO A 39 -54.16 -12.94 -30.62
N GLY A 40 -55.08 -12.00 -30.85
CA GLY A 40 -54.73 -10.58 -30.88
C GLY A 40 -54.32 -10.04 -29.53
N GLU A 41 -54.95 -10.53 -28.46
CA GLU A 41 -54.56 -10.18 -27.07
C GLU A 41 -53.22 -10.84 -26.68
N TYR A 42 -53.01 -12.09 -27.06
CA TYR A 42 -51.74 -12.78 -26.86
C TYR A 42 -50.57 -12.02 -27.48
N LEU A 43 -50.71 -11.57 -28.72
CA LEU A 43 -49.67 -10.82 -29.41
C LEU A 43 -49.37 -9.47 -28.72
N ARG A 44 -50.42 -8.78 -28.23
CA ARG A 44 -50.22 -7.54 -27.44
C ARG A 44 -49.47 -7.80 -26.13
N GLN A 45 -49.84 -8.80 -25.37
CA GLN A 45 -49.16 -9.20 -24.14
C GLN A 45 -47.71 -9.62 -24.39
N GLN A 46 -47.49 -10.39 -25.45
CA GLN A 46 -46.14 -10.83 -25.85
C GLN A 46 -45.24 -9.63 -26.21
N ALA A 47 -45.77 -8.68 -27.00
CA ALA A 47 -45.02 -7.48 -27.33
C ALA A 47 -44.69 -6.62 -26.12
N ALA A 48 -45.66 -6.46 -25.19
CA ALA A 48 -45.43 -5.76 -23.93
C ALA A 48 -44.39 -6.47 -23.06
N TYR A 49 -44.46 -7.78 -22.97
CA TYR A 49 -43.49 -8.61 -22.23
C TYR A 49 -42.07 -8.49 -22.78
N GLN A 50 -41.91 -8.56 -24.10
CA GLN A 50 -40.60 -8.36 -24.74
C GLN A 50 -40.04 -6.95 -24.50
N ASN A 51 -40.90 -5.94 -24.53
CA ASN A 51 -40.50 -4.57 -24.21
C ASN A 51 -40.00 -4.44 -22.76
N LEU A 52 -40.72 -5.04 -21.80
CA LEU A 52 -40.30 -5.09 -20.39
C LEU A 52 -38.96 -5.81 -20.21
N GLN A 53 -38.73 -6.92 -20.91
CA GLN A 53 -37.46 -7.61 -20.89
C GLN A 53 -36.31 -6.75 -21.43
N GLN A 54 -36.54 -6.02 -22.52
CA GLN A 54 -35.55 -5.11 -23.07
C GLN A 54 -35.22 -3.97 -22.10
N GLN A 55 -36.24 -3.36 -21.46
CA GLN A 55 -36.06 -2.31 -20.46
C GLN A 55 -35.26 -2.84 -19.25
N TYR A 56 -35.54 -4.04 -18.80
CA TYR A 56 -34.80 -4.69 -17.71
C TYR A 56 -33.33 -4.89 -18.06
N GLN A 57 -33.04 -5.42 -19.24
CA GLN A 57 -31.66 -5.59 -19.70
C GLN A 57 -30.92 -4.25 -19.83
N GLN A 58 -31.59 -3.21 -20.35
CA GLN A 58 -31.01 -1.88 -20.44
C GLN A 58 -30.70 -1.28 -19.06
N ALA A 59 -31.62 -1.42 -18.10
CA ALA A 59 -31.42 -0.96 -16.73
C ALA A 59 -30.23 -1.68 -16.07
N GLN A 60 -30.15 -2.99 -16.22
CA GLN A 60 -29.00 -3.77 -15.73
C GLN A 60 -27.68 -3.31 -16.34
N GLN A 61 -27.63 -3.12 -17.67
CA GLN A 61 -26.42 -2.65 -18.34
C GLN A 61 -26.00 -1.26 -17.85
N GLN A 62 -26.94 -0.35 -17.70
CA GLN A 62 -26.64 1.00 -17.16
C GLN A 62 -26.12 0.94 -15.73
N ARG A 63 -26.75 0.13 -14.87
CA ARG A 63 -26.29 -0.05 -13.50
C ARG A 63 -24.89 -0.64 -13.45
N MET A 64 -24.61 -1.67 -14.24
CA MET A 64 -23.27 -2.26 -14.33
C MET A 64 -22.21 -1.24 -14.78
N GLN A 65 -22.51 -0.41 -15.79
CA GLN A 65 -21.60 0.63 -16.25
C GLN A 65 -21.32 1.67 -15.15
N LEU A 66 -22.34 2.10 -14.41
CA LEU A 66 -22.16 3.02 -13.29
C LEU A 66 -21.34 2.41 -12.16
N MET A 67 -21.55 1.13 -11.83
CA MET A 67 -20.76 0.41 -10.82
C MET A 67 -19.29 0.28 -11.25
N GLN A 68 -19.03 -0.08 -12.49
CA GLN A 68 -17.67 -0.16 -13.04
C GLN A 68 -16.96 1.20 -13.01
N ALA A 69 -17.67 2.27 -13.39
CA ALA A 69 -17.12 3.61 -13.32
C ALA A 69 -16.82 4.05 -11.87
N GLN A 70 -17.67 3.68 -10.92
CA GLN A 70 -17.44 3.93 -9.50
C GLN A 70 -16.21 3.19 -8.97
N GLU A 71 -16.06 1.93 -9.32
CA GLU A 71 -14.91 1.11 -8.96
C GLU A 71 -13.61 1.68 -9.53
N GLN A 72 -13.61 2.07 -10.81
CA GLN A 72 -12.46 2.71 -11.44
C GLN A 72 -12.08 4.03 -10.76
N ASP A 73 -13.05 4.88 -10.44
CA ASP A 73 -12.79 6.15 -9.73
C ASP A 73 -12.20 5.90 -8.33
N MET A 74 -12.73 4.92 -7.60
CA MET A 74 -12.18 4.54 -6.29
C MET A 74 -10.74 4.04 -6.41
N TYR A 75 -10.46 3.20 -7.41
CA TYR A 75 -9.12 2.70 -7.65
C TYR A 75 -8.14 3.83 -8.01
N GLN A 76 -8.55 4.75 -8.87
CA GLN A 76 -7.73 5.91 -9.25
C GLN A 76 -7.46 6.83 -8.04
N GLN A 77 -8.47 7.07 -7.19
CA GLN A 77 -8.29 7.86 -5.97
C GLN A 77 -7.31 7.21 -5.01
N GLN A 78 -7.44 5.91 -4.80
CA GLN A 78 -6.52 5.16 -3.94
C GLN A 78 -5.09 5.20 -4.50
N ALA A 79 -4.92 5.01 -5.81
CA ALA A 79 -3.62 5.11 -6.46
C ALA A 79 -3.00 6.52 -6.32
N ALA A 80 -3.82 7.57 -6.48
CA ALA A 80 -3.36 8.95 -6.30
C ALA A 80 -2.91 9.25 -4.87
N VAL A 81 -3.64 8.75 -3.86
CA VAL A 81 -3.25 8.89 -2.46
C VAL A 81 -1.94 8.15 -2.17
N LEU A 82 -1.80 6.92 -2.65
CA LEU A 82 -0.58 6.13 -2.46
C LEU A 82 0.64 6.79 -3.15
N GLU A 83 0.44 7.38 -4.33
CA GLU A 83 1.49 8.12 -5.03
C GLU A 83 1.91 9.36 -4.25
N GLU A 84 0.95 10.15 -3.74
CA GLU A 84 1.23 11.32 -2.89
C GLU A 84 2.01 10.91 -1.64
N GLU A 85 1.58 9.85 -0.94
CA GLU A 85 2.26 9.34 0.25
C GLU A 85 3.65 8.80 -0.08
N SER A 86 3.83 8.18 -1.24
CA SER A 86 5.13 7.73 -1.73
C SER A 86 6.09 8.90 -1.99
N GLN A 87 5.60 10.00 -2.58
CA GLN A 87 6.39 11.22 -2.81
C GLN A 87 6.81 11.88 -1.48
N LYS A 88 5.93 11.88 -0.47
CA LYS A 88 6.27 12.35 0.88
C LYS A 88 7.39 11.49 1.48
N LEU A 89 7.35 10.17 1.31
CA LEU A 89 8.41 9.27 1.77
C LEU A 89 9.75 9.58 1.12
N VAL A 90 9.79 9.82 -0.20
CA VAL A 90 11.03 10.18 -0.91
C VAL A 90 11.57 11.54 -0.45
N THR A 91 10.69 12.46 -0.04
CA THR A 91 11.08 13.77 0.50
C THR A 91 11.69 13.61 1.89
N GLU A 92 11.08 12.81 2.76
CA GLU A 92 11.54 12.56 4.14
C GLU A 92 12.76 11.63 4.20
N ILE A 93 12.91 10.75 3.21
CA ILE A 93 14.02 9.80 3.09
C ILE A 93 14.73 10.04 1.74
N PRO A 94 15.65 11.00 1.65
CA PRO A 94 16.32 11.34 0.38
C PRO A 94 17.07 10.15 -0.26
N ALA A 95 17.50 9.17 0.54
CA ALA A 95 18.13 7.94 0.06
C ALA A 95 17.17 7.09 -0.83
N TRP A 96 15.85 7.26 -0.70
CA TRP A 96 14.86 6.53 -1.49
C TRP A 96 14.64 7.12 -2.89
N LYS A 97 15.38 8.18 -3.28
CA LYS A 97 15.49 8.61 -4.68
C LYS A 97 16.19 7.54 -5.52
N ASP A 98 17.09 6.75 -4.92
CA ASP A 98 17.63 5.55 -5.55
C ASP A 98 16.67 4.38 -5.36
N GLU A 99 16.11 3.90 -6.48
CA GLU A 99 15.08 2.85 -6.49
C GLU A 99 15.57 1.53 -5.88
N LYS A 100 16.86 1.20 -6.07
CA LYS A 100 17.46 -0.01 -5.50
C LYS A 100 17.53 0.06 -3.98
N THR A 101 17.93 1.22 -3.46
CA THR A 101 17.97 1.48 -2.02
C THR A 101 16.56 1.47 -1.41
N ALA A 102 15.60 2.12 -2.08
CA ALA A 102 14.20 2.14 -1.65
C ALA A 102 13.61 0.73 -1.59
N THR A 103 13.77 -0.07 -2.64
CA THR A 103 13.24 -1.44 -2.72
C THR A 103 13.84 -2.33 -1.63
N LYS A 104 15.16 -2.25 -1.43
CA LYS A 104 15.85 -3.01 -0.39
C LYS A 104 15.32 -2.64 1.00
N GLU A 105 15.27 -1.36 1.32
CA GLU A 105 14.87 -0.89 2.64
C GLU A 105 13.38 -1.14 2.93
N LYS A 106 12.51 -1.03 1.91
CA LYS A 106 11.09 -1.43 1.99
C LYS A 106 10.94 -2.93 2.32
N SER A 107 11.75 -3.79 1.68
CA SER A 107 11.76 -5.22 1.99
C SER A 107 12.20 -5.46 3.44
N GLU A 108 13.27 -4.81 3.88
CA GLU A 108 13.77 -4.93 5.25
C GLU A 108 12.73 -4.48 6.31
N ILE A 109 12.00 -3.39 6.02
CA ILE A 109 10.89 -2.91 6.88
C ILE A 109 9.77 -3.96 6.92
N LYS A 110 9.40 -4.54 5.78
CA LYS A 110 8.39 -5.60 5.70
C LYS A 110 8.79 -6.82 6.53
N ASP A 111 10.04 -7.27 6.39
CA ASP A 111 10.58 -8.42 7.13
C ASP A 111 10.64 -8.14 8.64
N TYR A 112 11.02 -6.91 9.03
CA TYR A 112 11.01 -6.46 10.41
C TYR A 112 9.62 -6.51 11.03
N LEU A 113 8.60 -6.00 10.33
CA LEU A 113 7.20 -6.05 10.78
C LEU A 113 6.67 -7.49 10.88
N LYS A 114 7.01 -8.35 9.92
CA LYS A 114 6.67 -9.78 9.99
C LYS A 114 7.32 -10.46 11.20
N GLY A 115 8.56 -10.10 11.52
CA GLY A 115 9.25 -10.57 12.74
C GLY A 115 8.56 -10.13 14.03
N LEU A 116 7.83 -9.02 14.01
CA LEU A 116 6.98 -8.54 15.12
C LEU A 116 5.58 -9.16 15.14
N GLY A 117 5.23 -10.02 14.17
CA GLY A 117 3.94 -10.72 14.10
C GLY A 117 2.87 -10.04 13.22
N TYR A 118 3.22 -9.04 12.43
CA TYR A 118 2.29 -8.43 11.48
C TYR A 118 2.02 -9.37 10.30
N THR A 119 0.74 -9.50 9.92
CA THR A 119 0.31 -10.27 8.76
C THR A 119 0.44 -9.45 7.46
N ASP A 120 0.48 -10.12 6.29
CA ASP A 120 0.49 -9.42 5.00
C ASP A 120 -0.74 -8.53 4.82
N ASP A 121 -1.91 -8.94 5.32
CA ASP A 121 -3.14 -8.12 5.28
C ASP A 121 -3.03 -6.85 6.14
N ALA A 122 -2.36 -6.92 7.30
CA ALA A 122 -2.10 -5.75 8.13
C ALA A 122 -1.12 -4.80 7.43
N LEU A 123 -0.10 -5.33 6.76
CA LEU A 123 0.88 -4.55 6.01
C LEU A 123 0.25 -3.86 4.79
N ALA A 124 -0.69 -4.51 4.11
CA ALA A 124 -1.39 -3.93 2.97
C ALA A 124 -2.29 -2.72 3.33
N ARG A 125 -2.63 -2.56 4.61
CA ARG A 125 -3.42 -1.42 5.12
C ARG A 125 -2.59 -0.20 5.48
N VAL A 126 -1.27 -0.33 5.53
CA VAL A 126 -0.36 0.79 5.79
C VAL A 126 -0.32 1.69 4.56
N GLN A 127 -0.95 2.86 4.66
CA GLN A 127 -1.06 3.82 3.56
C GLN A 127 -0.39 5.16 3.90
N ASP A 128 -0.23 5.48 5.18
CA ASP A 128 0.33 6.74 5.65
C ASP A 128 1.87 6.68 5.70
N HIS A 129 2.52 7.62 5.02
CA HIS A 129 3.99 7.75 5.02
C HIS A 129 4.58 7.84 6.44
N ARG A 130 3.86 8.45 7.39
CA ARG A 130 4.30 8.62 8.79
C ARG A 130 4.44 7.29 9.52
N GLU A 131 3.56 6.32 9.23
CA GLU A 131 3.64 4.97 9.78
C GLU A 131 4.91 4.28 9.30
N VAL A 132 5.21 4.39 8.01
CA VAL A 132 6.43 3.84 7.42
C VAL A 132 7.68 4.48 8.02
N LEU A 133 7.68 5.81 8.22
CA LEU A 133 8.78 6.53 8.87
C LEU A 133 9.01 6.09 10.32
N LEU A 134 7.92 5.89 11.07
CA LEU A 134 7.98 5.43 12.46
C LEU A 134 8.59 4.03 12.55
N VAL A 135 8.10 3.11 11.73
CA VAL A 135 8.60 1.72 11.69
C VAL A 135 10.07 1.69 11.26
N ARG A 136 10.43 2.48 10.23
CA ARG A 136 11.83 2.61 9.80
C ARG A 136 12.74 3.07 10.93
N LYS A 137 12.33 4.10 11.67
CA LYS A 137 13.09 4.60 12.83
C LYS A 137 13.24 3.52 13.91
N ALA A 138 12.18 2.78 14.22
CA ALA A 138 12.21 1.68 15.18
C ALA A 138 13.18 0.58 14.73
N MET A 139 13.09 0.12 13.48
CA MET A 139 13.98 -0.88 12.89
C MET A 139 15.46 -0.45 12.97
N LEU A 140 15.75 0.80 12.61
CA LEU A 140 17.12 1.33 12.65
C LEU A 140 17.65 1.43 14.09
N TYR A 141 16.80 1.85 15.02
CA TYR A 141 17.16 1.90 16.45
C TYR A 141 17.50 0.53 16.99
N ASP A 142 16.68 -0.49 16.72
CA ASP A 142 16.91 -1.86 17.17
C ASP A 142 18.21 -2.43 16.58
N ARG A 143 18.48 -2.19 15.31
CA ARG A 143 19.76 -2.58 14.67
C ARG A 143 20.96 -1.91 15.33
N LEU A 144 20.90 -0.64 15.65
CA LEU A 144 21.98 0.08 16.33
C LEU A 144 22.21 -0.44 17.73
N THR A 145 21.15 -0.72 18.49
CA THR A 145 21.27 -1.27 19.85
C THR A 145 21.87 -2.67 19.85
N GLU A 146 21.48 -3.51 18.89
CA GLU A 146 22.03 -4.86 18.73
C GLU A 146 23.51 -4.84 18.30
N GLN A 147 23.88 -3.98 17.37
CA GLN A 147 25.29 -3.76 16.99
C GLN A 147 26.12 -3.24 18.17
N GLY A 148 25.57 -2.34 18.99
CA GLY A 148 26.21 -1.85 20.19
C GLY A 148 26.45 -2.95 21.25
N ARG A 149 25.48 -3.86 21.40
CA ARG A 149 25.59 -5.03 22.28
C ARG A 149 26.66 -6.00 21.80
N THR A 150 26.65 -6.36 20.52
CA THR A 150 27.63 -7.28 19.92
C THR A 150 29.02 -6.65 19.88
N GLY A 151 29.14 -5.35 19.66
CA GLY A 151 30.40 -4.60 19.69
C GLY A 151 31.03 -4.61 21.08
N LYS A 152 30.23 -4.37 22.13
CA LYS A 152 30.69 -4.45 23.52
C LYS A 152 31.12 -5.87 23.92
N ALA A 153 30.36 -6.89 23.52
CA ALA A 153 30.70 -8.28 23.77
C ALA A 153 32.03 -8.68 23.07
N LYS A 154 32.22 -8.25 21.81
CA LYS A 154 33.50 -8.47 21.08
C LYS A 154 34.67 -7.71 21.69
N ALA A 155 34.46 -6.53 22.26
CA ALA A 155 35.49 -5.74 22.93
C ALA A 155 35.93 -6.39 24.27
N GLN A 156 34.95 -6.94 25.02
CA GLN A 156 35.24 -7.65 26.29
C GLN A 156 35.98 -8.97 26.07
N ASN A 157 35.75 -9.65 24.96
CA ASN A 157 36.39 -10.91 24.61
C ASN A 157 37.72 -10.75 23.85
N LYS A 158 38.20 -9.53 23.62
CA LYS A 158 39.55 -9.33 23.08
C LYS A 158 40.56 -9.65 24.17
N PRO A 159 41.57 -10.54 23.88
CA PRO A 159 42.66 -10.75 24.82
C PRO A 159 43.35 -9.43 25.14
N PRO A 160 43.81 -9.23 26.40
CA PRO A 160 44.46 -7.99 26.78
C PRO A 160 45.61 -7.70 25.83
N ARG A 161 45.66 -6.45 25.34
CA ARG A 161 46.71 -6.03 24.41
C ARG A 161 48.05 -6.22 25.08
N VAL A 162 48.77 -7.26 24.68
CA VAL A 162 50.16 -7.47 25.15
C VAL A 162 51.01 -6.34 24.57
N GLU A 163 51.31 -5.36 25.41
CA GLU A 163 52.29 -4.33 25.06
C GLU A 163 53.65 -5.04 24.93
N ARG A 164 54.16 -5.12 23.71
CA ARG A 164 55.50 -5.66 23.45
C ARG A 164 56.50 -4.78 24.21
N PRO A 165 57.34 -5.32 25.12
CA PRO A 165 58.39 -4.57 25.74
C PRO A 165 59.35 -4.07 24.65
N GLY A 166 59.40 -2.79 24.41
CA GLY A 166 60.30 -2.20 23.40
C GLY A 166 59.73 -1.02 22.63
N ALA A 167 58.40 -0.83 22.54
CA ALA A 167 57.77 0.31 21.82
C ALA A 167 58.01 1.68 22.47
N ARG A 168 58.40 1.74 23.73
CA ARG A 168 58.69 2.99 24.47
C ARG A 168 60.10 3.54 24.26
N ARG A 169 61.07 2.76 23.76
CA ARG A 169 62.48 3.20 23.66
C ARG A 169 62.80 4.06 22.42
N ALA A 170 62.01 4.05 21.38
CA ALA A 170 62.26 4.83 20.18
C ALA A 170 62.02 6.33 20.38
N ASN A 171 61.03 6.72 21.23
CA ASN A 171 60.72 8.14 21.50
C ASN A 171 61.68 8.82 22.48
N GLN A 172 62.34 8.08 23.35
CA GLN A 172 63.28 8.69 24.30
C GLN A 172 64.63 9.01 23.66
N LYS A 173 65.05 8.27 22.61
CA LYS A 173 66.32 8.58 21.91
C LYS A 173 66.17 9.83 21.01
N GLY A 174 64.99 10.05 20.40
CA GLY A 174 64.72 11.28 19.62
C GLY A 174 64.70 12.55 20.45
N ALA A 175 64.09 12.50 21.63
CA ALA A 175 63.98 13.62 22.55
C ALA A 175 65.38 14.02 23.13
N LYS A 176 66.21 13.06 23.45
CA LYS A 176 67.60 13.31 23.92
C LYS A 176 68.53 13.87 22.84
N ALA A 177 68.37 13.45 21.59
CA ALA A 177 69.12 13.99 20.47
C ALA A 177 68.73 15.43 20.15
N TYR A 178 67.46 15.79 20.31
CA TYR A 178 66.96 17.16 20.10
C TYR A 178 67.40 18.14 21.21
N ASP A 179 67.46 17.70 22.46
CA ASP A 179 67.97 18.48 23.56
C ASP A 179 69.47 18.69 23.55
N SER A 180 70.25 17.75 23.00
CA SER A 180 71.72 17.90 22.84
C SER A 180 72.06 18.90 21.74
N LEU A 181 71.25 18.99 20.68
CA LEU A 181 71.43 19.98 19.62
C LEU A 181 71.10 21.43 20.06
N LYS A 182 70.21 21.61 21.02
CA LYS A 182 69.89 22.92 21.60
C LYS A 182 70.92 23.48 22.57
N ARG A 183 71.85 22.67 23.07
CA ARG A 183 72.89 23.07 24.02
C ARG A 183 74.21 23.46 23.36
N THR A 184 74.38 23.24 22.06
CA THR A 184 75.59 23.50 21.29
C THR A 184 75.44 24.60 20.24
N GLY A 185 74.41 25.43 20.27
CA GLY A 185 74.19 26.64 19.52
C GLY A 185 73.90 27.81 20.52
#